data_fafba62789185cefb90fe245f38c6ddd
#
_entry.id   fafba62789185cefb90fe245f38c6ddd
#
_cell.length_a   1.000
_cell.length_b   1.000
_cell.length_c   1.000
_cell.angle_alpha   90.00
_cell.angle_beta   90.00
_cell.angle_gamma   90.00
#
_symmetry.space_group_name_H-M   'P 1'
#
loop_
_entity.id
_entity.type
_entity.pdbx_description
1 polymer ?
#
loop_
_entity_poly.entity_id
_entity_poly.type
_entity_poly.pdbx_seq_one_letter_code
_entity_poly.pdbx_strand_id
1 'polypeptide(L)'
;HSASDTEYDWPWYQRLVGRSFSIHPVIQTAVLSKVANTSFIGLNHMPQQMLWTDEWYEFGPELSKLNYLLTVDEQSYNPHVDWGNNKIGKGMGAFHPISWHQNYDGGRSFYTALGHTSAVYNSEFLTEHIFGGIYWAATGKGLNKK
;
A
#
# COMPACT_ATOMS: atom_id res chain seq x y z
N HIS A 1 -5.26 6.22 4.88
CA HIS A 1 -6.29 5.22 5.03
C HIS A 1 -7.69 5.60 4.51
N SER A 2 -7.94 6.88 4.25
CA SER A 2 -9.26 7.33 3.83
C SER A 2 -9.82 6.58 2.61
N ALA A 3 -9.01 6.27 1.62
CA ALA A 3 -9.51 5.64 0.39
C ALA A 3 -9.95 4.17 0.57
N SER A 4 -9.30 3.40 1.43
CA SER A 4 -9.60 1.97 1.63
C SER A 4 -10.55 1.69 2.79
N ASP A 5 -10.83 2.69 3.63
CA ASP A 5 -11.74 2.65 4.78
C ASP A 5 -13.03 3.45 4.52
N THR A 6 -13.52 3.41 3.30
CA THR A 6 -14.73 4.13 2.89
C THR A 6 -15.49 3.33 1.83
N GLU A 7 -16.76 3.69 1.62
CA GLU A 7 -17.56 3.19 0.50
C GLU A 7 -17.68 1.65 0.43
N TYR A 8 -17.85 1.00 1.58
CA TYR A 8 -17.97 -0.47 1.67
C TYR A 8 -19.16 -1.04 0.90
N ASP A 9 -20.18 -0.23 0.67
CA ASP A 9 -21.38 -0.62 -0.08
C ASP A 9 -21.34 -0.26 -1.55
N TRP A 10 -20.19 0.24 -2.05
CA TRP A 10 -20.00 0.61 -3.46
C TRP A 10 -18.97 -0.30 -4.15
N PRO A 11 -19.40 -1.43 -4.75
CA PRO A 11 -18.51 -2.44 -5.30
C PRO A 11 -17.58 -1.94 -6.39
N TRP A 12 -18.01 -0.93 -7.17
CA TRP A 12 -17.15 -0.32 -8.19
C TRP A 12 -15.94 0.37 -7.56
N TYR A 13 -16.17 1.17 -6.51
CA TYR A 13 -15.11 1.89 -5.81
C TYR A 13 -14.17 0.93 -5.08
N GLN A 14 -14.70 -0.09 -4.42
CA GLN A 14 -13.89 -1.11 -3.76
C GLN A 14 -12.92 -1.79 -4.73
N ARG A 15 -13.39 -2.11 -5.95
CA ARG A 15 -12.52 -2.68 -6.99
C ARG A 15 -11.55 -1.66 -7.57
N LEU A 16 -11.91 -0.37 -7.65
CA LEU A 16 -11.02 0.71 -8.05
C LEU A 16 -9.83 0.84 -7.07
N VAL A 17 -10.10 0.77 -5.77
CA VAL A 17 -9.06 0.74 -4.72
C VAL A 17 -8.33 -0.60 -4.72
N GLY A 18 -9.05 -1.70 -4.85
CA GLY A 18 -8.53 -3.06 -5.00
C GLY A 18 -8.57 -3.91 -3.75
N ARG A 19 -8.52 -3.32 -2.57
CA ARG A 19 -8.69 -3.96 -1.25
C ARG A 19 -9.35 -2.98 -0.28
N SER A 20 -10.16 -3.49 0.64
CA SER A 20 -10.71 -2.70 1.72
C SER A 20 -9.84 -2.81 2.96
N PHE A 21 -9.69 -1.72 3.69
CA PHE A 21 -9.04 -1.68 4.99
C PHE A 21 -9.81 -2.56 5.98
N SER A 22 -9.09 -3.21 6.87
CA SER A 22 -9.67 -4.04 7.94
C SER A 22 -9.34 -3.48 9.32
N ILE A 23 -8.06 -3.41 9.65
CA ILE A 23 -7.56 -3.00 10.97
C ILE A 23 -6.07 -2.62 10.84
N HIS A 24 -5.50 -1.99 11.87
CA HIS A 24 -4.06 -1.80 12.00
C HIS A 24 -3.63 -1.80 13.49
N PRO A 25 -2.41 -2.21 13.82
CA PRO A 25 -1.81 -2.01 15.13
C PRO A 25 -1.38 -0.54 15.33
N VAL A 26 -0.83 -0.20 16.47
CA VAL A 26 -0.19 1.10 16.70
C VAL A 26 0.94 1.34 15.70
N ILE A 27 1.31 2.60 15.47
CA ILE A 27 2.43 2.99 14.61
C ILE A 27 3.71 2.27 15.07
N GLN A 28 4.41 1.64 14.14
CA GLN A 28 5.64 0.90 14.39
C GLN A 28 6.63 1.08 13.23
N THR A 29 7.91 0.92 13.55
CA THR A 29 8.95 0.77 12.53
C THR A 29 9.00 -0.68 12.07
N ALA A 30 9.01 -0.87 10.75
CA ALA A 30 9.12 -2.20 10.13
C ALA A 30 10.00 -2.15 8.87
N VAL A 31 10.33 -3.32 8.33
CA VAL A 31 11.06 -3.45 7.07
C VAL A 31 10.08 -3.33 5.91
N LEU A 32 10.19 -2.25 5.16
CA LEU A 32 9.46 -2.02 3.91
C LEU A 32 10.30 -2.53 2.73
N SER A 33 9.70 -3.33 1.85
CA SER A 33 10.40 -4.00 0.74
C SER A 33 9.75 -3.70 -0.60
N LYS A 34 10.56 -3.52 -1.65
CA LYS A 34 10.06 -3.57 -3.02
C LYS A 34 9.67 -5.00 -3.38
N VAL A 35 8.52 -5.17 -4.03
CA VAL A 35 8.15 -6.45 -4.65
C VAL A 35 9.18 -6.80 -5.73
N ALA A 36 9.57 -8.08 -5.79
CA ALA A 36 10.57 -8.54 -6.74
C ALA A 36 10.19 -8.20 -8.19
N ASN A 37 11.18 -7.81 -8.98
CA ASN A 37 11.02 -7.44 -10.40
C ASN A 37 10.09 -6.22 -10.66
N THR A 38 9.76 -5.44 -9.63
CA THR A 38 8.99 -4.22 -9.79
C THR A 38 9.84 -3.16 -10.48
N SER A 39 9.30 -2.58 -11.54
CA SER A 39 9.90 -1.45 -12.26
C SER A 39 8.87 -0.34 -12.33
N PHE A 40 8.92 0.56 -11.36
CA PHE A 40 7.97 1.66 -11.20
C PHE A 40 8.72 2.96 -10.90
N ILE A 41 8.40 4.03 -11.62
CA ILE A 41 9.15 5.30 -11.55
C ILE A 41 9.25 5.85 -10.11
N GLY A 42 8.19 5.75 -9.32
CA GLY A 42 8.16 6.20 -7.92
C GLY A 42 8.94 5.30 -6.95
N LEU A 43 9.73 4.33 -7.43
CA LEU A 43 10.57 3.45 -6.63
C LEU A 43 12.02 3.41 -7.12
N ASN A 44 12.40 4.27 -8.06
CA ASN A 44 13.72 4.22 -8.70
C ASN A 44 14.86 4.41 -7.69
N HIS A 45 14.71 5.31 -6.73
CA HIS A 45 15.74 5.63 -5.74
C HIS A 45 15.57 4.87 -4.42
N MET A 46 14.47 4.15 -4.22
CA MET A 46 14.30 3.31 -3.04
C MET A 46 15.28 2.12 -3.10
N PRO A 47 16.01 1.79 -2.02
CA PRO A 47 16.73 0.52 -1.93
C PRO A 47 15.77 -0.67 -1.97
N GLN A 48 16.26 -1.90 -2.13
CA GLN A 48 15.41 -3.09 -2.14
C GLN A 48 14.58 -3.22 -0.86
N GLN A 49 15.17 -2.82 0.26
CA GLN A 49 14.54 -2.78 1.57
C GLN A 49 14.98 -1.54 2.34
N MET A 50 14.12 -1.02 3.20
CA MET A 50 14.43 0.06 4.13
C MET A 50 13.58 -0.03 5.39
N LEU A 51 14.02 0.58 6.48
CA LEU A 51 13.18 0.78 7.66
C LEU A 51 12.24 1.95 7.41
N TRP A 52 10.98 1.75 7.75
CA TRP A 52 9.95 2.78 7.65
C TRP A 52 9.04 2.73 8.86
N THR A 53 8.56 3.88 9.32
CA THR A 53 7.66 4.01 10.46
C THR A 53 6.32 4.54 9.99
N ASP A 54 5.27 3.72 10.12
CA ASP A 54 3.91 4.11 9.70
C ASP A 54 2.86 3.24 10.41
N GLU A 55 1.60 3.40 10.06
CA GLU A 55 0.53 2.46 10.37
C GLU A 55 0.52 1.32 9.34
N TRP A 56 0.59 0.09 9.81
CA TRP A 56 0.62 -1.10 8.95
C TRP A 56 -0.79 -1.68 8.84
N TYR A 57 -1.48 -1.38 7.73
CA TYR A 57 -2.86 -1.77 7.50
C TYR A 57 -2.99 -3.22 7.10
N GLU A 58 -3.84 -3.97 7.78
CA GLU A 58 -4.38 -5.22 7.26
C GLU A 58 -5.51 -4.92 6.27
N PHE A 59 -5.56 -5.70 5.22
CA PHE A 59 -6.56 -5.56 4.17
C PHE A 59 -7.37 -6.83 4.00
N GLY A 60 -8.63 -6.66 3.61
CA GLY A 60 -9.47 -7.73 3.10
C GLY A 60 -8.92 -8.37 1.83
N PRO A 61 -9.66 -9.32 1.23
CA PRO A 61 -9.24 -10.02 0.02
C PRO A 61 -9.00 -9.08 -1.16
N GLU A 62 -8.20 -9.53 -2.11
CA GLU A 62 -8.03 -8.86 -3.40
C GLU A 62 -9.35 -8.89 -4.20
N LEU A 63 -9.80 -7.72 -4.63
CA LEU A 63 -11.08 -7.54 -5.31
C LEU A 63 -10.95 -7.35 -6.83
N SER A 64 -9.72 -7.15 -7.30
CA SER A 64 -9.35 -6.98 -8.70
C SER A 64 -7.89 -7.39 -8.89
N LYS A 65 -7.45 -7.60 -10.13
CA LYS A 65 -6.07 -7.98 -10.42
C LYS A 65 -5.10 -6.83 -10.11
N LEU A 66 -4.35 -6.92 -9.03
CA LEU A 66 -3.43 -5.90 -8.56
C LEU A 66 -1.98 -6.19 -8.96
N ASN A 67 -1.23 -5.14 -9.27
CA ASN A 67 0.21 -5.18 -9.46
C ASN A 67 0.85 -4.56 -8.24
N TYR A 68 1.40 -5.39 -7.37
CA TYR A 68 1.96 -4.96 -6.10
C TYR A 68 3.32 -4.29 -6.26
N LEU A 69 3.55 -3.24 -5.50
CA LEU A 69 4.76 -2.40 -5.53
C LEU A 69 5.58 -2.55 -4.27
N LEU A 70 4.93 -2.50 -3.11
CA LEU A 70 5.56 -2.53 -1.80
C LEU A 70 4.88 -3.55 -0.90
N THR A 71 5.68 -4.21 -0.06
CA THR A 71 5.25 -5.08 1.03
C THR A 71 5.95 -4.70 2.32
N VAL A 72 5.33 -4.98 3.48
CA VAL A 72 5.98 -4.92 4.78
C VAL A 72 6.29 -6.33 5.28
N ASP A 73 7.44 -6.50 5.93
CA ASP A 73 7.83 -7.76 6.58
C ASP A 73 7.20 -7.84 7.97
N GLU A 74 6.22 -8.71 8.15
CA GLU A 74 5.55 -8.91 9.44
C GLU A 74 6.43 -9.48 10.54
N GLN A 75 7.57 -10.06 10.21
CA GLN A 75 8.54 -10.51 11.21
C GLN A 75 9.31 -9.33 11.84
N SER A 76 9.24 -8.15 11.25
CA SER A 76 9.95 -6.96 11.70
C SER A 76 9.14 -6.06 12.65
N TYR A 77 7.86 -6.35 12.88
CA TYR A 77 7.00 -5.59 13.81
C TYR A 77 5.95 -6.52 14.46
N ASN A 78 5.14 -6.00 15.38
CA ASN A 78 4.05 -6.76 16.00
C ASN A 78 2.72 -6.44 15.28
N PRO A 79 2.17 -7.34 14.45
CA PRO A 79 0.91 -7.11 13.76
C PRO A 79 -0.33 -7.29 14.65
N HIS A 80 -0.16 -7.89 15.84
CA HIS A 80 -1.31 -8.19 16.69
C HIS A 80 -1.94 -6.93 17.26
N VAL A 81 -3.26 -6.82 17.11
CA VAL A 81 -4.07 -5.74 17.68
C VAL A 81 -5.48 -6.25 18.01
N ASP A 82 -6.04 -5.75 19.10
CA ASP A 82 -7.42 -6.00 19.49
C ASP A 82 -8.11 -4.65 19.71
N TRP A 83 -9.06 -4.33 18.84
CA TRP A 83 -9.91 -3.13 18.95
C TRP A 83 -11.21 -3.40 19.74
N GLY A 84 -11.37 -4.59 20.31
CA GLY A 84 -12.59 -5.02 20.96
C GLY A 84 -13.68 -5.44 19.97
N ASN A 85 -14.84 -5.88 20.49
CA ASN A 85 -16.00 -6.30 19.70
C ASN A 85 -15.65 -7.36 18.61
N ASN A 86 -14.74 -8.29 18.93
CA ASN A 86 -14.22 -9.31 18.01
C ASN A 86 -13.44 -8.77 16.79
N LYS A 87 -13.02 -7.49 16.80
CA LYS A 87 -12.21 -6.90 15.77
C LYS A 87 -10.73 -7.08 16.13
N ILE A 88 -10.15 -8.19 15.69
CA ILE A 88 -8.78 -8.60 16.01
C ILE A 88 -7.96 -8.67 14.74
N GLY A 89 -6.82 -7.95 14.71
CA GLY A 89 -5.80 -8.06 13.69
C GLY A 89 -4.72 -9.07 14.08
N LYS A 90 -4.24 -9.82 13.12
CA LYS A 90 -3.20 -10.86 13.28
C LYS A 90 -2.13 -10.79 12.20
N GLY A 91 -2.22 -9.75 11.35
CA GLY A 91 -1.40 -9.62 10.15
C GLY A 91 -1.98 -10.35 8.94
N MET A 92 -1.25 -10.28 7.84
CA MET A 92 -1.59 -10.88 6.55
C MET A 92 -0.65 -12.05 6.19
N GLY A 93 0.34 -12.34 7.03
CA GLY A 93 1.30 -13.44 6.87
C GLY A 93 2.46 -13.08 5.93
N ALA A 94 2.94 -14.08 5.18
CA ALA A 94 4.16 -13.96 4.39
C ALA A 94 4.10 -12.93 3.25
N PHE A 95 2.92 -12.48 2.87
CA PHE A 95 2.73 -11.46 1.84
C PHE A 95 1.79 -10.37 2.33
N HIS A 96 2.36 -9.28 2.83
CA HIS A 96 1.63 -8.14 3.35
C HIS A 96 1.80 -6.91 2.43
N PRO A 97 0.90 -6.70 1.45
CA PRO A 97 1.01 -5.61 0.50
C PRO A 97 0.64 -4.27 1.12
N ILE A 98 1.41 -3.22 0.77
CA ILE A 98 1.22 -1.85 1.27
C ILE A 98 0.93 -0.87 0.13
N SER A 99 1.40 -1.17 -1.08
CA SER A 99 1.16 -0.32 -2.25
C SER A 99 1.02 -1.15 -3.52
N TRP A 100 0.13 -0.70 -4.41
CA TRP A 100 -0.16 -1.36 -5.68
C TRP A 100 -0.73 -0.41 -6.72
N HIS A 101 -0.83 -0.89 -7.94
CA HIS A 101 -1.51 -0.21 -9.03
C HIS A 101 -2.29 -1.20 -9.91
N GLN A 102 -3.25 -0.69 -10.66
CA GLN A 102 -4.04 -1.49 -11.60
C GLN A 102 -4.62 -0.64 -12.73
N ASN A 103 -4.96 -1.31 -13.83
CA ASN A 103 -5.91 -0.77 -14.79
C ASN A 103 -7.31 -1.26 -14.39
N TYR A 104 -8.26 -0.34 -14.31
CA TYR A 104 -9.62 -0.66 -13.94
C TYR A 104 -10.61 0.23 -14.67
N ASP A 105 -11.63 -0.35 -15.27
CA ASP A 105 -12.76 0.31 -15.93
C ASP A 105 -12.33 1.41 -16.92
N GLY A 106 -11.36 1.10 -17.78
CA GLY A 106 -10.81 2.03 -18.76
C GLY A 106 -9.86 3.08 -18.21
N GLY A 107 -9.68 3.13 -16.88
CA GLY A 107 -8.78 4.03 -16.18
C GLY A 107 -7.60 3.34 -15.51
N ARG A 108 -6.94 4.07 -14.61
CA ARG A 108 -5.79 3.60 -13.82
C ARG A 108 -5.94 4.04 -12.38
N SER A 109 -5.63 3.15 -11.46
CA SER A 109 -5.65 3.40 -10.02
C SER A 109 -4.29 3.06 -9.41
N PHE A 110 -3.76 3.95 -8.60
CA PHE A 110 -2.60 3.75 -7.74
C PHE A 110 -3.02 3.91 -6.29
N TYR A 111 -2.56 3.01 -5.45
CA TYR A 111 -2.83 3.03 -4.02
C TYR A 111 -1.53 2.89 -3.22
N THR A 112 -1.42 3.64 -2.14
CA THR A 112 -0.41 3.44 -1.10
C THR A 112 -1.04 3.64 0.28
N ALA A 113 -0.72 2.77 1.23
CA ALA A 113 -1.12 2.88 2.64
C ALA A 113 -0.13 3.71 3.46
N LEU A 114 0.98 4.13 2.87
CA LEU A 114 1.97 4.97 3.54
C LEU A 114 1.46 6.41 3.67
N GLY A 115 1.90 7.10 4.73
CA GLY A 115 1.64 8.53 4.89
C GLY A 115 0.67 8.89 6.01
N HIS A 116 0.63 8.12 7.11
CA HIS A 116 -0.25 8.44 8.24
C HIS A 116 0.20 9.72 8.96
N THR A 117 1.48 9.87 9.26
CA THR A 117 1.99 11.03 9.98
C THR A 117 2.47 12.15 9.04
N SER A 118 2.30 13.40 9.45
CA SER A 118 2.80 14.54 8.66
C SER A 118 4.31 14.51 8.45
N ALA A 119 5.06 13.95 9.40
CA ALA A 119 6.52 13.89 9.35
C ALA A 119 7.05 13.07 8.15
N VAL A 120 6.33 12.01 7.72
CA VAL A 120 6.78 11.15 6.61
C VAL A 120 6.74 11.86 5.26
N TYR A 121 5.95 12.93 5.11
CA TYR A 121 5.90 13.73 3.88
C TYR A 121 7.15 14.60 3.65
N ASN A 122 8.05 14.69 4.63
CA ASN A 122 9.38 15.27 4.44
C ASN A 122 10.37 14.27 3.81
N SER A 123 9.97 13.01 3.64
CA SER A 123 10.80 11.99 3.01
C SER A 123 10.74 12.12 1.49
N GLU A 124 11.92 12.22 0.87
CA GLU A 124 12.07 12.20 -0.59
C GLU A 124 11.49 10.91 -1.19
N PHE A 125 11.71 9.77 -0.52
CA PHE A 125 11.14 8.49 -0.95
C PHE A 125 9.62 8.53 -1.06
N LEU A 126 8.89 9.00 -0.02
CA LEU A 126 7.43 9.01 -0.05
C LEU A 126 6.89 9.98 -1.10
N THR A 127 7.51 11.16 -1.21
CA THR A 127 7.09 12.17 -2.22
C THR A 127 7.33 11.67 -3.64
N GLU A 128 8.45 11.01 -3.91
CA GLU A 128 8.72 10.36 -5.21
C GLU A 128 7.74 9.22 -5.48
N HIS A 129 7.42 8.41 -4.48
CA HIS A 129 6.48 7.31 -4.61
C HIS A 129 5.09 7.80 -4.99
N ILE A 130 4.58 8.82 -4.28
CA ILE A 130 3.28 9.45 -4.57
C ILE A 130 3.30 10.11 -5.95
N PHE A 131 4.33 10.89 -6.27
CA PHE A 131 4.47 11.54 -7.58
C PHE A 131 4.49 10.50 -8.72
N GLY A 132 5.24 9.42 -8.54
CA GLY A 132 5.29 8.31 -9.51
C GLY A 132 3.91 7.67 -9.72
N GLY A 133 3.14 7.50 -8.64
CA GLY A 133 1.76 7.01 -8.69
C GLY A 133 0.83 7.93 -9.48
N ILE A 134 0.86 9.23 -9.19
CA ILE A 134 0.09 10.25 -9.91
C ILE A 134 0.49 10.28 -11.39
N TYR A 135 1.80 10.32 -11.68
CA TYR A 135 2.31 10.34 -13.05
C TYR A 135 1.87 9.12 -13.84
N TRP A 136 1.99 7.92 -13.26
CA TRP A 136 1.53 6.70 -13.92
C TRP A 136 0.01 6.70 -14.13
N ALA A 137 -0.77 7.06 -13.12
CA ALA A 137 -2.23 7.09 -13.22
C ALA A 137 -2.69 8.06 -14.32
N ALA A 138 -2.07 9.24 -14.41
CA ALA A 138 -2.40 10.24 -15.41
C ALA A 138 -1.97 9.85 -16.83
N THR A 139 -0.77 9.27 -17.00
CA THR A 139 -0.13 9.12 -18.32
C THR A 139 -0.04 7.68 -18.83
N GLY A 140 -0.12 6.69 -17.95
CA GLY A 140 0.19 5.29 -18.26
C GLY A 140 1.68 5.01 -18.46
N LYS A 141 2.56 6.00 -18.22
CA LYS A 141 4.02 5.90 -18.34
C LYS A 141 4.68 5.68 -16.96
N GLY A 142 5.96 5.30 -16.96
CA GLY A 142 6.71 5.13 -15.71
C GLY A 142 6.75 3.70 -15.20
N LEU A 143 6.27 2.74 -15.97
CA LEU A 143 6.63 1.33 -15.85
C LEU A 143 7.74 1.08 -16.85
N ASN A 144 8.95 0.76 -16.39
CA ASN A 144 10.02 0.37 -17.31
C ASN A 144 9.66 -1.01 -17.87
N LYS A 145 9.51 -1.11 -19.18
CA LYS A 145 9.43 -2.42 -19.84
C LYS A 145 10.80 -3.10 -19.69
N LYS A 146 10.82 -4.29 -19.11
CA LYS A 146 11.98 -5.18 -19.21
C LYS A 146 12.18 -5.63 -20.65
#